data_c095d394d854db45e323c6a08c96688c
#
_entry.id   c095d394d854db45e323c6a08c96688c
#
_cell.length_a   1.000
_cell.length_b   1.000
_cell.length_c   1.000
_cell.angle_alpha   90.00
_cell.angle_beta   90.00
_cell.angle_gamma   90.00
#
_symmetry.space_group_name_H-M   'P 1'
#
loop_
_entity.id
_entity.type
_entity.pdbx_description
1 polymer ?
#
loop_
_entity_poly.entity_id
_entity_poly.type
_entity_poly.pdbx_seq_one_letter_code
_entity_poly.pdbx_strand_id
1 'polypeptide(L)'
;MICDNITIGANGHLHFAGQDTVALAKQYGTPLYLLDEDYIRHQCRVYQNAFKKHFGPTSRPLYASKANSFKRIYEIMKEEGMGIDVVSSGEIYTALQAGYDLSHAYFHSNNKTDRDIVYGMDNHIGYFVADNVEEIKAIEAEAGRRGIKQKVLLRLTPGIDPHTYEAIATGKVDSKFGSAIETGQAEEITVFTLAQPHVELMGFHCHVGSQVFGEDIFERAAVIMLEFIASMKEKHGYMAKQLDLGGGYGVRYVESDPFLDVDTKVSQVAAAIQTACKRLNIEMPEIHMEPGRSIVGAAGMTLYTCGTVKKIPGYKNYVSIDGGMPDNPRYALYKANYTCLLANKMNEKCDFEASVVGRCCESGDIIQEHVMLPASVGRGDTVAVCTTGAYNYSMASNYNRLPRPATVMLSGGKSYIAIRRETFEDLCACDL
;
A
#
# COMPACT_ATOMS: atom_id res chain seq x y z
N MET A 1 -11.69 3.98 -19.99
CA MET A 1 -11.67 3.31 -18.66
C MET A 1 -10.34 3.57 -18.00
N ILE A 2 -10.29 3.68 -16.67
CA ILE A 2 -9.06 4.01 -15.93
C ILE A 2 -8.08 2.83 -15.78
N CYS A 3 -8.54 1.59 -15.97
CA CYS A 3 -7.73 0.37 -15.88
C CYS A 3 -8.12 -0.62 -16.99
N ASP A 4 -7.17 -1.48 -17.39
CA ASP A 4 -7.36 -2.42 -18.50
C ASP A 4 -8.25 -3.63 -18.14
N ASN A 5 -8.40 -3.92 -16.84
CA ASN A 5 -9.26 -4.98 -16.34
C ASN A 5 -10.75 -4.57 -16.20
N ILE A 6 -11.11 -3.38 -16.69
CA ILE A 6 -12.48 -2.84 -16.66
C ILE A 6 -13.00 -2.71 -18.09
N THR A 7 -14.14 -3.34 -18.39
CA THR A 7 -14.80 -3.30 -19.70
C THR A 7 -16.30 -3.12 -19.57
N ILE A 8 -16.99 -2.87 -20.69
CA ILE A 8 -18.47 -2.83 -20.74
C ILE A 8 -18.93 -4.06 -21.51
N GLY A 9 -19.79 -4.86 -20.89
CA GLY A 9 -20.40 -6.02 -21.51
C GLY A 9 -21.47 -5.67 -22.53
N ALA A 10 -21.82 -6.62 -23.40
CA ALA A 10 -22.85 -6.44 -24.41
C ALA A 10 -24.26 -6.12 -23.81
N ASN A 11 -24.48 -6.49 -22.55
CA ASN A 11 -25.67 -6.16 -21.78
C ASN A 11 -25.68 -4.74 -21.18
N GLY A 12 -24.62 -3.96 -21.42
CA GLY A 12 -24.46 -2.62 -20.84
C GLY A 12 -24.06 -2.61 -19.37
N HIS A 13 -23.64 -3.76 -18.82
CA HIS A 13 -23.10 -3.84 -17.48
C HIS A 13 -21.59 -3.61 -17.46
N LEU A 14 -21.10 -3.08 -16.35
CA LEU A 14 -19.67 -3.01 -16.04
C LEU A 14 -19.13 -4.42 -15.81
N HIS A 15 -18.04 -4.76 -16.48
CA HIS A 15 -17.28 -5.98 -16.22
C HIS A 15 -15.95 -5.63 -15.57
N PHE A 16 -15.56 -6.40 -14.58
CA PHE A 16 -14.28 -6.32 -13.90
C PHE A 16 -13.59 -7.70 -13.92
N ALA A 17 -12.33 -7.75 -14.31
CA ALA A 17 -11.62 -9.02 -14.53
C ALA A 17 -12.40 -10.00 -15.42
N GLY A 18 -13.08 -9.48 -16.43
CA GLY A 18 -13.92 -10.25 -17.37
C GLY A 18 -15.25 -10.75 -16.81
N GLN A 19 -15.63 -10.41 -15.57
CA GLN A 19 -16.88 -10.85 -14.93
C GLN A 19 -17.87 -9.70 -14.75
N ASP A 20 -19.17 -10.01 -14.91
CA ASP A 20 -20.26 -9.05 -14.75
C ASP A 20 -20.41 -8.65 -13.28
N THR A 21 -20.14 -7.38 -12.97
CA THR A 21 -20.15 -6.84 -11.60
C THR A 21 -21.55 -6.83 -11.00
N VAL A 22 -22.60 -6.67 -11.81
CA VAL A 22 -24.01 -6.70 -11.34
C VAL A 22 -24.38 -8.12 -10.91
N ALA A 23 -23.94 -9.13 -11.66
CA ALA A 23 -24.12 -10.53 -11.29
C ALA A 23 -23.37 -10.88 -10.00
N LEU A 24 -22.12 -10.40 -9.84
CA LEU A 24 -21.34 -10.59 -8.62
C LEU A 24 -21.98 -9.90 -7.41
N ALA A 25 -22.48 -8.66 -7.56
CA ALA A 25 -23.21 -7.96 -6.50
C ALA A 25 -24.47 -8.74 -6.06
N LYS A 26 -25.19 -9.32 -7.02
CA LYS A 26 -26.35 -10.17 -6.71
C LYS A 26 -25.96 -11.47 -6.01
N GLN A 27 -24.86 -12.09 -6.41
CA GLN A 27 -24.40 -13.38 -5.86
C GLN A 27 -23.87 -13.24 -4.43
N TYR A 28 -23.07 -12.21 -4.15
CA TYR A 28 -22.34 -12.06 -2.89
C TYR A 28 -22.90 -11.00 -1.94
N GLY A 29 -23.88 -10.20 -2.43
CA GLY A 29 -24.42 -9.04 -1.72
C GLY A 29 -23.43 -7.86 -1.69
N THR A 30 -23.94 -6.68 -1.36
CA THR A 30 -23.17 -5.44 -1.21
C THR A 30 -23.22 -4.95 0.25
N PRO A 31 -22.31 -4.07 0.71
CA PRO A 31 -21.06 -3.67 0.07
C PRO A 31 -20.15 -4.86 -0.20
N LEU A 32 -19.35 -4.82 -1.27
CA LEU A 32 -18.54 -5.96 -1.69
C LEU A 32 -17.19 -5.48 -2.24
N TYR A 33 -16.08 -5.97 -1.68
CA TYR A 33 -14.77 -5.81 -2.29
C TYR A 33 -14.53 -6.91 -3.32
N LEU A 34 -14.15 -6.51 -4.52
CA LEU A 34 -13.64 -7.40 -5.57
C LEU A 34 -12.13 -7.18 -5.73
N LEU A 35 -11.38 -8.25 -5.87
CA LEU A 35 -9.94 -8.22 -6.16
C LEU A 35 -9.63 -9.14 -7.34
N ASP A 36 -9.00 -8.57 -8.36
CA ASP A 36 -8.48 -9.27 -9.53
C ASP A 36 -7.12 -9.92 -9.18
N GLU A 37 -7.14 -11.22 -8.86
CA GLU A 37 -5.94 -11.96 -8.49
C GLU A 37 -4.96 -12.06 -9.66
N ASP A 38 -5.46 -12.23 -10.87
CA ASP A 38 -4.61 -12.36 -12.05
C ASP A 38 -3.84 -11.05 -12.32
N TYR A 39 -4.48 -9.90 -12.08
CA TYR A 39 -3.83 -8.59 -12.14
C TYR A 39 -2.78 -8.42 -11.05
N ILE A 40 -3.07 -8.80 -9.79
CA ILE A 40 -2.10 -8.76 -8.69
C ILE A 40 -0.85 -9.56 -9.04
N ARG A 41 -1.01 -10.79 -9.52
CA ARG A 41 0.10 -11.66 -9.95
C ARG A 41 0.89 -11.06 -11.10
N HIS A 42 0.19 -10.48 -12.06
CA HIS A 42 0.83 -9.78 -13.18
C HIS A 42 1.71 -8.64 -12.67
N GLN A 43 1.22 -7.80 -11.78
CA GLN A 43 2.00 -6.68 -11.21
C GLN A 43 3.21 -7.17 -10.41
N CYS A 44 3.09 -8.24 -9.62
CA CYS A 44 4.24 -8.84 -8.95
C CYS A 44 5.34 -9.22 -9.95
N ARG A 45 4.96 -9.87 -11.05
CA ARG A 45 5.90 -10.29 -12.12
C ARG A 45 6.51 -9.09 -12.86
N VAL A 46 5.75 -8.02 -13.08
CA VAL A 46 6.26 -6.77 -13.67
C VAL A 46 7.40 -6.21 -12.82
N TYR A 47 7.19 -6.06 -11.50
CA TYR A 47 8.23 -5.60 -10.59
C TYR A 47 9.44 -6.53 -10.54
N GLN A 48 9.24 -7.84 -10.44
CA GLN A 48 10.34 -8.80 -10.40
C GLN A 48 11.17 -8.79 -11.67
N ASN A 49 10.53 -8.73 -12.84
CA ASN A 49 11.21 -8.67 -14.12
C ASN A 49 12.03 -7.37 -14.26
N ALA A 50 11.46 -6.23 -13.84
CA ALA A 50 12.17 -4.97 -13.84
C ALA A 50 13.39 -5.00 -12.91
N PHE A 51 13.25 -5.56 -11.69
CA PHE A 51 14.36 -5.70 -10.75
C PHE A 51 15.47 -6.61 -11.29
N LYS A 52 15.11 -7.78 -11.79
CA LYS A 52 16.08 -8.71 -12.39
C LYS A 52 16.84 -8.09 -13.56
N LYS A 53 16.14 -7.32 -14.39
CA LYS A 53 16.70 -6.66 -15.58
C LYS A 53 17.67 -5.53 -15.22
N HIS A 54 17.33 -4.71 -14.22
CA HIS A 54 18.01 -3.44 -13.96
C HIS A 54 18.98 -3.47 -12.78
N PHE A 55 18.71 -4.29 -11.75
CA PHE A 55 19.52 -4.39 -10.53
C PHE A 55 20.21 -5.74 -10.32
N GLY A 56 19.83 -6.78 -11.08
CA GLY A 56 20.39 -8.12 -10.94
C GLY A 56 19.63 -8.99 -9.92
N PRO A 57 20.12 -10.22 -9.65
CA PRO A 57 19.35 -11.27 -8.99
C PRO A 57 19.23 -11.13 -7.47
N THR A 58 20.07 -10.32 -6.81
CA THR A 58 20.06 -10.14 -5.35
C THR A 58 19.07 -9.07 -4.90
N SER A 59 18.83 -8.09 -5.75
CA SER A 59 17.85 -7.03 -5.52
C SER A 59 16.41 -7.55 -5.73
N ARG A 60 15.47 -7.10 -4.90
CA ARG A 60 14.09 -7.59 -4.98
C ARG A 60 13.06 -6.55 -4.54
N PRO A 61 11.86 -6.58 -5.13
CA PRO A 61 10.73 -5.81 -4.62
C PRO A 61 10.14 -6.50 -3.38
N LEU A 62 9.69 -5.67 -2.42
CA LEU A 62 8.99 -6.08 -1.20
C LEU A 62 7.55 -5.59 -1.29
N TYR A 63 6.58 -6.46 -1.08
CA TYR A 63 5.19 -6.03 -1.04
C TYR A 63 4.90 -5.28 0.26
N ALA A 64 4.42 -4.04 0.18
CA ALA A 64 4.01 -3.25 1.34
C ALA A 64 2.66 -3.75 1.88
N SER A 65 2.69 -4.60 2.92
CA SER A 65 1.51 -5.29 3.49
C SER A 65 0.40 -4.33 3.90
N LYS A 66 0.73 -3.15 4.41
CA LYS A 66 -0.24 -2.10 4.80
C LYS A 66 -1.23 -1.72 3.71
N ALA A 67 -0.88 -1.92 2.43
CA ALA A 67 -1.77 -1.61 1.32
C ALA A 67 -3.00 -2.51 1.30
N ASN A 68 -2.82 -3.81 1.52
CA ASN A 68 -3.89 -4.79 1.71
C ASN A 68 -3.32 -6.05 2.37
N SER A 69 -3.86 -6.44 3.52
CA SER A 69 -3.23 -7.41 4.40
C SER A 69 -4.25 -8.46 4.89
N PHE A 70 -4.30 -9.59 4.21
CA PHE A 70 -5.04 -10.81 4.62
C PHE A 70 -4.37 -12.06 4.03
N LYS A 71 -4.72 -13.25 4.54
CA LYS A 71 -4.00 -14.50 4.25
C LYS A 71 -3.76 -14.71 2.75
N ARG A 72 -4.79 -14.60 1.90
CA ARG A 72 -4.64 -14.87 0.46
C ARG A 72 -3.63 -13.95 -0.22
N ILE A 73 -3.52 -12.69 0.18
CA ILE A 73 -2.49 -11.78 -0.36
C ILE A 73 -1.08 -12.30 -0.04
N TYR A 74 -0.82 -12.74 1.20
CA TYR A 74 0.49 -13.31 1.55
C TYR A 74 0.77 -14.63 0.84
N GLU A 75 -0.26 -15.47 0.61
CA GLU A 75 -0.12 -16.68 -0.21
C GLU A 75 0.31 -16.31 -1.63
N ILE A 76 -0.34 -15.31 -2.25
CA ILE A 76 0.03 -14.82 -3.58
C ILE A 76 1.47 -14.27 -3.58
N MET A 77 1.85 -13.45 -2.60
CA MET A 77 3.22 -12.93 -2.48
C MET A 77 4.25 -14.06 -2.38
N LYS A 78 3.96 -15.10 -1.59
CA LYS A 78 4.79 -16.29 -1.50
C LYS A 78 4.87 -17.06 -2.83
N GLU A 79 3.73 -17.30 -3.47
CA GLU A 79 3.63 -18.02 -4.74
C GLU A 79 4.36 -17.29 -5.88
N GLU A 80 4.32 -15.96 -5.88
CA GLU A 80 5.04 -15.12 -6.85
C GLU A 80 6.50 -14.80 -6.41
N GLY A 81 6.96 -15.26 -5.24
CA GLY A 81 8.34 -15.04 -4.77
C GLY A 81 8.67 -13.60 -4.39
N MET A 82 7.67 -12.80 -4.05
CA MET A 82 7.86 -11.43 -3.54
C MET A 82 8.41 -11.45 -2.11
N GLY A 83 9.29 -10.52 -1.77
CA GLY A 83 9.53 -10.16 -0.36
C GLY A 83 8.31 -9.42 0.21
N ILE A 84 8.28 -9.22 1.53
CA ILE A 84 7.23 -8.43 2.19
C ILE A 84 7.81 -7.43 3.19
N ASP A 85 7.15 -6.29 3.28
CA ASP A 85 7.25 -5.34 4.39
C ASP A 85 6.04 -5.57 5.32
N VAL A 86 6.27 -5.61 6.62
CA VAL A 86 5.23 -5.74 7.65
C VAL A 86 5.40 -4.64 8.69
N VAL A 87 4.30 -4.18 9.29
CA VAL A 87 4.28 -3.01 10.18
C VAL A 87 3.83 -3.34 11.60
N SER A 88 3.33 -4.54 11.83
CA SER A 88 2.79 -4.94 13.14
C SER A 88 2.90 -6.45 13.37
N SER A 89 2.83 -6.86 14.64
CA SER A 89 2.70 -8.26 15.01
C SER A 89 1.48 -8.95 14.38
N GLY A 90 0.40 -8.19 14.12
CA GLY A 90 -0.78 -8.71 13.42
C GLY A 90 -0.51 -9.06 11.96
N GLU A 91 0.25 -8.25 11.24
CA GLU A 91 0.69 -8.55 9.86
C GLU A 91 1.65 -9.74 9.84
N ILE A 92 2.60 -9.82 10.79
CA ILE A 92 3.48 -10.99 10.99
C ILE A 92 2.65 -12.25 11.20
N TYR A 93 1.68 -12.23 12.12
CA TYR A 93 0.80 -13.37 12.39
C TYR A 93 0.03 -13.80 11.15
N THR A 94 -0.52 -12.83 10.39
CA THR A 94 -1.28 -13.11 9.17
C THR A 94 -0.41 -13.76 8.10
N ALA A 95 0.83 -13.29 7.92
CA ALA A 95 1.80 -13.87 7.00
C ALA A 95 2.16 -15.32 7.40
N LEU A 96 2.36 -15.59 8.70
CA LEU A 96 2.59 -16.93 9.23
C LEU A 96 1.40 -17.86 8.94
N GLN A 97 0.15 -17.38 9.13
CA GLN A 97 -1.05 -18.16 8.83
C GLN A 97 -1.22 -18.46 7.34
N ALA A 98 -0.57 -17.71 6.47
CA ALA A 98 -0.44 -17.97 5.03
C ALA A 98 0.76 -18.89 4.69
N GLY A 99 1.54 -19.29 5.68
CA GLY A 99 2.75 -20.11 5.52
C GLY A 99 3.89 -19.35 4.84
N TYR A 100 3.96 -18.01 5.01
CA TYR A 100 5.03 -17.17 4.47
C TYR A 100 6.31 -17.34 5.32
N ASP A 101 7.48 -17.42 4.67
CA ASP A 101 8.79 -17.47 5.34
C ASP A 101 9.25 -16.05 5.71
N LEU A 102 9.21 -15.72 6.99
CA LEU A 102 9.55 -14.39 7.51
C LEU A 102 11.05 -14.06 7.46
N SER A 103 11.93 -15.01 7.14
CA SER A 103 13.38 -14.75 7.00
C SER A 103 13.71 -13.70 5.90
N HIS A 104 12.75 -13.44 5.02
CA HIS A 104 12.81 -12.44 3.95
C HIS A 104 11.86 -11.25 4.17
N ALA A 105 11.30 -11.11 5.37
CA ALA A 105 10.41 -10.02 5.72
C ALA A 105 11.15 -8.88 6.44
N TYR A 106 10.70 -7.65 6.19
CA TYR A 106 11.22 -6.42 6.78
C TYR A 106 10.16 -5.82 7.71
N PHE A 107 10.51 -5.65 8.99
CA PHE A 107 9.58 -5.16 10.00
C PHE A 107 9.76 -3.66 10.22
N HIS A 108 8.82 -2.89 9.73
CA HIS A 108 8.75 -1.44 9.82
C HIS A 108 7.94 -0.97 11.05
N SER A 109 7.89 0.26 11.28
CA SER A 109 7.13 1.11 12.21
C SER A 109 8.06 2.17 12.81
N ASN A 110 7.53 3.32 13.14
CA ASN A 110 8.26 4.35 13.88
C ASN A 110 8.31 4.10 15.41
N ASN A 111 7.57 3.10 15.87
CA ASN A 111 7.53 2.72 17.29
C ASN A 111 7.12 1.24 17.43
N LYS A 112 8.08 0.33 17.26
CA LYS A 112 7.88 -1.07 17.63
C LYS A 112 7.93 -1.19 19.16
N THR A 113 6.88 -1.77 19.73
CA THR A 113 6.86 -2.04 21.17
C THR A 113 7.80 -3.21 21.51
N ASP A 114 8.18 -3.35 22.78
CA ASP A 114 8.98 -4.51 23.24
C ASP A 114 8.33 -5.83 22.86
N ARG A 115 6.99 -5.90 22.92
CA ARG A 115 6.23 -7.08 22.48
C ARG A 115 6.35 -7.35 21.00
N ASP A 116 6.37 -6.31 20.17
CA ASP A 116 6.55 -6.46 18.72
C ASP A 116 7.95 -6.99 18.40
N ILE A 117 8.99 -6.46 19.08
CA ILE A 117 10.38 -6.90 18.92
C ILE A 117 10.54 -8.37 19.33
N VAL A 118 10.03 -8.73 20.50
CA VAL A 118 10.03 -10.13 20.99
C VAL A 118 9.30 -11.03 20.00
N TYR A 119 8.08 -10.62 19.57
CA TYR A 119 7.27 -11.42 18.65
C TYR A 119 7.93 -11.61 17.27
N GLY A 120 8.55 -10.56 16.74
CA GLY A 120 9.32 -10.62 15.49
C GLY A 120 10.48 -11.62 15.60
N MET A 121 11.26 -11.54 16.68
CA MET A 121 12.39 -12.45 16.90
C MET A 121 11.95 -13.89 17.19
N ASP A 122 10.84 -14.11 17.93
CA ASP A 122 10.27 -15.44 18.18
C ASP A 122 9.88 -16.13 16.86
N ASN A 123 9.47 -15.35 15.88
CA ASN A 123 9.04 -15.84 14.58
C ASN A 123 10.11 -15.68 13.48
N HIS A 124 11.37 -15.48 13.89
CA HIS A 124 12.52 -15.43 12.98
C HIS A 124 12.40 -14.39 11.86
N ILE A 125 11.89 -13.18 12.17
CA ILE A 125 11.85 -12.08 11.21
C ILE A 125 13.25 -11.79 10.67
N GLY A 126 13.38 -11.63 9.35
CA GLY A 126 14.69 -11.43 8.74
C GLY A 126 15.34 -10.12 9.12
N TYR A 127 14.59 -9.03 9.02
CA TYR A 127 15.12 -7.69 9.20
C TYR A 127 14.18 -6.82 10.03
N PHE A 128 14.75 -6.01 10.95
CA PHE A 128 14.05 -4.85 11.49
C PHE A 128 14.48 -3.60 10.73
N VAL A 129 13.53 -2.76 10.36
CA VAL A 129 13.81 -1.41 9.86
C VAL A 129 13.61 -0.46 11.03
N ALA A 130 14.73 -0.12 11.69
CA ALA A 130 14.72 0.65 12.91
C ALA A 130 14.63 2.16 12.61
N ASP A 131 13.84 2.85 13.41
CA ASP A 131 13.49 4.25 13.19
C ASP A 131 14.27 5.21 14.10
N ASN A 132 14.75 4.73 15.26
CA ASN A 132 15.40 5.55 16.28
C ASN A 132 16.34 4.74 17.19
N VAL A 133 17.16 5.46 18.00
CA VAL A 133 18.14 4.89 18.91
C VAL A 133 17.52 4.01 20.00
N GLU A 134 16.35 4.41 20.54
CA GLU A 134 15.70 3.63 21.60
C GLU A 134 15.24 2.27 21.09
N GLU A 135 14.79 2.19 19.88
CA GLU A 135 14.46 0.94 19.21
C GLU A 135 15.70 0.05 19.00
N ILE A 136 16.83 0.63 18.56
CA ILE A 136 18.09 -0.13 18.43
C ILE A 136 18.52 -0.70 19.78
N LYS A 137 18.40 0.05 20.89
CA LYS A 137 18.70 -0.45 22.24
C LYS A 137 17.80 -1.64 22.63
N ALA A 138 16.51 -1.56 22.30
CA ALA A 138 15.58 -2.64 22.60
C ALA A 138 15.88 -3.90 21.76
N ILE A 139 16.16 -3.75 20.47
CA ILE A 139 16.58 -4.83 19.57
C ILE A 139 17.89 -5.46 20.06
N GLU A 140 18.89 -4.65 20.41
CA GLU A 140 20.19 -5.11 20.96
C GLU A 140 20.00 -5.95 22.24
N ALA A 141 19.23 -5.43 23.19
CA ALA A 141 18.99 -6.10 24.45
C ALA A 141 18.31 -7.46 24.26
N GLU A 142 17.30 -7.53 23.39
CA GLU A 142 16.58 -8.77 23.13
C GLU A 142 17.39 -9.77 22.32
N ALA A 143 18.14 -9.31 21.32
CA ALA A 143 19.06 -10.15 20.55
C ALA A 143 20.18 -10.71 21.43
N GLY A 144 20.75 -9.87 22.32
CA GLY A 144 21.76 -10.30 23.32
C GLY A 144 21.22 -11.34 24.29
N ARG A 145 19.98 -11.18 24.81
CA ARG A 145 19.32 -12.17 25.67
C ARG A 145 19.18 -13.53 24.98
N ARG A 146 19.02 -13.54 23.64
CA ARG A 146 18.89 -14.76 22.82
C ARG A 146 20.22 -15.31 22.33
N GLY A 147 21.31 -14.56 22.45
CA GLY A 147 22.63 -14.92 21.89
C GLY A 147 22.63 -14.95 20.36
N ILE A 148 21.81 -14.14 19.71
CA ILE A 148 21.75 -14.01 18.24
C ILE A 148 22.27 -12.66 17.78
N LYS A 149 22.55 -12.53 16.48
CA LYS A 149 22.86 -11.26 15.86
C LYS A 149 21.72 -10.88 14.89
N GLN A 150 20.95 -9.86 15.25
CA GLN A 150 19.79 -9.44 14.50
C GLN A 150 20.16 -8.45 13.39
N LYS A 151 19.71 -8.72 12.17
CA LYS A 151 19.89 -7.82 11.03
C LYS A 151 18.94 -6.64 11.11
N VAL A 152 19.49 -5.44 10.87
CA VAL A 152 18.69 -4.19 10.85
C VAL A 152 19.04 -3.32 9.64
N LEU A 153 18.05 -2.54 9.18
CA LEU A 153 18.24 -1.34 8.37
C LEU A 153 17.88 -0.13 9.23
N LEU A 154 18.50 1.01 8.97
CA LEU A 154 18.11 2.27 9.58
C LEU A 154 17.24 3.07 8.62
N ARG A 155 16.08 3.51 9.08
CA ARG A 155 15.23 4.42 8.32
C ARG A 155 15.77 5.83 8.42
N LEU A 156 16.08 6.41 7.26
CA LEU A 156 16.62 7.76 7.13
C LEU A 156 15.64 8.65 6.35
N THR A 157 15.71 9.94 6.65
CA THR A 157 14.92 10.95 5.97
C THR A 157 15.81 11.80 5.07
N PRO A 158 15.66 11.69 3.73
CA PRO A 158 16.53 12.39 2.77
C PRO A 158 16.21 13.87 2.59
N GLY A 159 15.15 14.42 3.22
CA GLY A 159 14.78 15.83 3.13
C GLY A 159 14.11 16.23 1.81
N ILE A 160 13.37 15.33 1.17
CA ILE A 160 12.67 15.59 -0.10
C ILE A 160 11.20 15.84 0.14
N ASP A 161 10.65 16.93 -0.43
CA ASP A 161 9.21 17.16 -0.52
C ASP A 161 8.65 16.51 -1.81
N PRO A 162 7.79 15.49 -1.70
CA PRO A 162 7.24 14.81 -2.87
C PRO A 162 6.08 15.56 -3.53
N HIS A 163 5.71 16.76 -3.06
CA HIS A 163 4.56 17.54 -3.57
C HIS A 163 3.26 16.72 -3.69
N THR A 164 2.98 15.87 -2.70
CA THR A 164 1.77 15.05 -2.58
C THR A 164 0.91 15.54 -1.41
N TYR A 165 -0.19 14.84 -1.09
CA TYR A 165 -1.01 15.19 0.07
C TYR A 165 -0.16 15.22 1.34
N GLU A 166 -0.28 16.28 2.15
CA GLU A 166 0.53 16.50 3.36
C GLU A 166 0.53 15.28 4.30
N ALA A 167 -0.62 14.65 4.47
CA ALA A 167 -0.79 13.47 5.32
C ALA A 167 0.00 12.22 4.87
N ILE A 168 0.50 12.19 3.63
CA ILE A 168 1.24 11.05 3.04
C ILE A 168 2.63 11.46 2.53
N ALA A 169 3.10 12.68 2.81
CA ALA A 169 4.46 13.15 2.57
C ALA A 169 5.35 12.74 3.75
N THR A 170 6.25 11.78 3.55
CA THR A 170 7.10 11.20 4.62
C THR A 170 8.59 11.49 4.45
N GLY A 171 8.97 12.16 3.38
CA GLY A 171 10.37 12.48 3.06
C GLY A 171 10.89 13.79 3.66
N LYS A 172 10.05 14.59 4.34
CA LYS A 172 10.40 15.88 4.93
C LYS A 172 11.22 15.69 6.22
N VAL A 173 12.11 16.65 6.51
CA VAL A 173 13.00 16.64 7.69
C VAL A 173 12.23 16.55 9.01
N ASP A 174 11.05 17.17 9.09
CA ASP A 174 10.17 17.19 10.27
C ASP A 174 9.17 16.01 10.33
N SER A 175 9.39 14.98 9.54
CA SER A 175 8.58 13.75 9.57
C SER A 175 8.73 13.03 10.91
N LYS A 176 7.66 12.38 11.38
CA LYS A 176 7.72 11.48 12.55
C LYS A 176 8.55 10.21 12.29
N PHE A 177 8.96 9.98 11.07
CA PHE A 177 9.66 8.79 10.63
C PHE A 177 11.12 9.07 10.33
N GLY A 178 11.99 8.16 10.80
CA GLY A 178 13.38 8.10 10.43
C GLY A 178 14.26 9.20 11.03
N SER A 179 15.57 9.04 10.86
CA SER A 179 16.59 9.99 11.27
C SER A 179 17.01 10.86 10.10
N ALA A 180 17.00 12.19 10.27
CA ALA A 180 17.29 13.13 9.19
C ALA A 180 18.80 13.15 8.84
N ILE A 181 19.10 13.10 7.54
CA ILE A 181 20.48 13.21 7.03
C ILE A 181 20.99 14.65 7.25
N GLU A 182 20.17 15.63 6.93
CA GLU A 182 20.55 17.07 6.99
C GLU A 182 20.97 17.54 8.39
N THR A 183 20.34 17.00 9.46
CA THR A 183 20.62 17.39 10.85
C THR A 183 21.81 16.66 11.47
N GLY A 184 22.38 15.66 10.80
CA GLY A 184 23.42 14.79 11.32
C GLY A 184 22.91 13.60 12.13
N GLN A 185 21.62 13.52 12.48
CA GLN A 185 21.03 12.41 13.24
C GLN A 185 21.23 11.06 12.55
N ALA A 186 21.21 11.02 11.22
CA ALA A 186 21.46 9.80 10.47
C ALA A 186 22.87 9.24 10.70
N GLU A 187 23.91 10.09 10.78
CA GLU A 187 25.27 9.69 11.10
C GLU A 187 25.37 9.21 12.56
N GLU A 188 24.78 9.94 13.50
CA GLU A 188 24.79 9.59 14.92
C GLU A 188 24.18 8.21 15.19
N ILE A 189 22.99 7.92 14.65
CA ILE A 189 22.35 6.61 14.82
C ILE A 189 23.13 5.50 14.11
N THR A 190 23.74 5.79 12.97
CA THR A 190 24.59 4.82 12.25
C THR A 190 25.78 4.41 13.10
N VAL A 191 26.54 5.37 13.63
CA VAL A 191 27.69 5.12 14.50
C VAL A 191 27.29 4.38 15.78
N PHE A 192 26.16 4.79 16.39
CA PHE A 192 25.60 4.10 17.56
C PHE A 192 25.30 2.63 17.23
N THR A 193 24.65 2.36 16.09
CA THR A 193 24.24 1.00 15.69
C THR A 193 25.44 0.11 15.39
N LEU A 194 26.48 0.65 14.74
CA LEU A 194 27.71 -0.08 14.45
C LEU A 194 28.46 -0.56 15.71
N ALA A 195 28.27 0.13 16.83
CA ALA A 195 28.88 -0.24 18.12
C ALA A 195 28.12 -1.35 18.87
N GLN A 196 26.95 -1.77 18.39
CA GLN A 196 26.11 -2.78 19.07
C GLN A 196 26.56 -4.21 18.71
N PRO A 197 26.93 -5.06 19.68
CA PRO A 197 27.50 -6.40 19.39
C PRO A 197 26.46 -7.39 18.83
N HIS A 198 25.19 -7.27 19.19
CA HIS A 198 24.14 -8.21 18.76
C HIS A 198 23.24 -7.67 17.64
N VAL A 199 23.62 -6.52 17.05
CA VAL A 199 22.95 -5.96 15.87
C VAL A 199 23.91 -6.02 14.68
N GLU A 200 23.41 -6.42 13.52
CA GLU A 200 24.10 -6.34 12.23
C GLU A 200 23.45 -5.28 11.36
N LEU A 201 24.11 -4.13 11.20
CA LEU A 201 23.63 -3.10 10.29
C LEU A 201 23.84 -3.55 8.85
N MET A 202 22.75 -3.80 8.13
CA MET A 202 22.75 -4.22 6.73
C MET A 202 22.76 -3.04 5.77
N GLY A 203 22.15 -1.92 6.16
CA GLY A 203 22.07 -0.75 5.30
C GLY A 203 21.00 0.22 5.74
N PHE A 204 20.43 0.90 4.77
CA PHE A 204 19.52 2.01 5.01
C PHE A 204 18.22 1.86 4.23
N HIS A 205 17.19 2.48 4.77
CA HIS A 205 15.89 2.60 4.16
C HIS A 205 15.47 4.07 4.09
N CYS A 206 14.75 4.46 3.05
CA CYS A 206 14.02 5.72 3.01
C CYS A 206 12.64 5.52 2.35
N HIS A 207 11.72 6.43 2.64
CA HIS A 207 10.41 6.46 1.97
C HIS A 207 9.98 7.91 1.81
N VAL A 208 9.80 8.36 0.57
CA VAL A 208 9.58 9.79 0.27
C VAL A 208 8.11 10.20 0.29
N GLY A 209 7.19 9.26 0.12
CA GLY A 209 5.76 9.56 0.11
C GLY A 209 4.92 8.51 -0.61
N SER A 210 3.65 8.81 -0.80
CA SER A 210 2.69 7.91 -1.45
C SER A 210 1.91 8.64 -2.53
N GLN A 211 1.46 7.93 -3.57
CA GLN A 211 0.77 8.47 -4.75
C GLN A 211 1.63 9.54 -5.47
N VAL A 212 2.91 9.21 -5.66
CA VAL A 212 3.91 10.10 -6.25
C VAL A 212 4.01 9.83 -7.75
N PHE A 213 3.90 10.90 -8.55
CA PHE A 213 4.06 10.87 -10.00
C PHE A 213 5.23 11.76 -10.48
N GLY A 214 5.92 12.43 -9.56
CA GLY A 214 7.03 13.34 -9.88
C GLY A 214 8.13 12.66 -10.70
N GLU A 215 8.71 13.38 -11.65
CA GLU A 215 9.58 12.79 -12.65
C GLU A 215 10.90 12.25 -12.07
N ASP A 216 11.48 12.91 -11.05
CA ASP A 216 12.85 12.61 -10.55
C ASP A 216 12.93 12.39 -9.02
N ILE A 217 11.80 12.27 -8.32
CA ILE A 217 11.77 12.21 -6.85
C ILE A 217 12.49 10.97 -6.32
N PHE A 218 12.22 9.81 -6.93
CA PHE A 218 12.84 8.54 -6.53
C PHE A 218 14.32 8.49 -6.88
N GLU A 219 14.70 9.03 -8.05
CA GLU A 219 16.08 9.15 -8.51
C GLU A 219 16.90 10.04 -7.58
N ARG A 220 16.35 11.19 -7.18
CA ARG A 220 17.00 12.12 -6.23
C ARG A 220 17.13 11.49 -4.85
N ALA A 221 16.11 10.80 -4.35
CA ALA A 221 16.19 10.09 -3.09
C ALA A 221 17.32 9.05 -3.11
N ALA A 222 17.40 8.25 -4.17
CA ALA A 222 18.46 7.26 -4.32
C ALA A 222 19.86 7.90 -4.32
N VAL A 223 20.04 9.02 -5.02
CA VAL A 223 21.34 9.74 -5.07
C VAL A 223 21.74 10.26 -3.69
N ILE A 224 20.83 10.90 -2.95
CA ILE A 224 21.09 11.40 -1.59
C ILE A 224 21.47 10.26 -0.65
N MET A 225 20.74 9.13 -0.71
CA MET A 225 21.04 7.96 0.10
C MET A 225 22.42 7.36 -0.22
N LEU A 226 22.81 7.33 -1.49
CA LEU A 226 24.13 6.84 -1.92
C LEU A 226 25.26 7.80 -1.49
N GLU A 227 25.04 9.11 -1.52
CA GLU A 227 25.98 10.11 -0.99
C GLU A 227 26.18 9.93 0.51
N PHE A 228 25.11 9.65 1.25
CA PHE A 228 25.20 9.31 2.66
C PHE A 228 26.00 8.01 2.87
N ILE A 229 25.75 6.95 2.10
CA ILE A 229 26.50 5.69 2.16
C ILE A 229 28.00 5.94 1.90
N ALA A 230 28.33 6.74 0.89
CA ALA A 230 29.71 7.09 0.58
C ALA A 230 30.38 7.84 1.74
N SER A 231 29.68 8.78 2.39
CA SER A 231 30.17 9.48 3.59
C SER A 231 30.42 8.52 4.76
N MET A 232 29.52 7.54 4.98
CA MET A 232 29.74 6.52 6.04
C MET A 232 30.92 5.62 5.74
N LYS A 233 31.16 5.28 4.47
CA LYS A 233 32.36 4.54 4.05
C LYS A 233 33.62 5.34 4.32
N GLU A 234 33.65 6.62 3.95
CA GLU A 234 34.82 7.49 4.13
C GLU A 234 35.13 7.75 5.60
N LYS A 235 34.12 8.12 6.40
CA LYS A 235 34.33 8.54 7.80
C LYS A 235 34.47 7.38 8.78
N HIS A 236 33.75 6.28 8.56
CA HIS A 236 33.60 5.19 9.53
C HIS A 236 33.97 3.82 8.97
N GLY A 237 34.40 3.73 7.71
CA GLY A 237 34.76 2.46 7.06
C GLY A 237 33.55 1.53 6.83
N TYR A 238 32.32 2.03 6.97
CA TYR A 238 31.12 1.25 6.81
C TYR A 238 30.54 1.38 5.41
N MET A 239 30.42 0.24 4.71
CA MET A 239 29.75 0.15 3.42
C MET A 239 28.43 -0.61 3.57
N ALA A 240 27.31 0.06 3.27
CA ALA A 240 25.98 -0.56 3.33
C ALA A 240 25.87 -1.70 2.30
N LYS A 241 25.33 -2.84 2.74
CA LYS A 241 25.03 -4.00 1.88
C LYS A 241 23.70 -3.86 1.16
N GLN A 242 22.75 -3.15 1.77
CA GLN A 242 21.39 -2.98 1.26
C GLN A 242 20.96 -1.50 1.27
N LEU A 243 20.18 -1.12 0.29
CA LEU A 243 19.50 0.16 0.20
C LEU A 243 18.04 -0.09 -0.20
N ASP A 244 17.10 0.22 0.70
CA ASP A 244 15.68 0.17 0.44
C ASP A 244 15.16 1.61 0.20
N LEU A 245 14.57 1.82 -0.97
CA LEU A 245 14.05 3.12 -1.39
C LEU A 245 12.56 3.32 -1.06
N GLY A 246 11.96 2.35 -0.36
CA GLY A 246 10.55 2.38 -0.02
C GLY A 246 9.63 2.22 -1.23
N GLY A 247 8.37 2.54 -1.02
CA GLY A 247 7.35 2.56 -2.06
C GLY A 247 6.95 3.97 -2.47
N GLY A 248 5.70 4.10 -2.93
CA GLY A 248 5.12 5.40 -3.19
C GLY A 248 4.68 5.65 -4.62
N TYR A 249 4.98 4.76 -5.54
CA TYR A 249 4.52 4.87 -6.93
C TYR A 249 3.01 5.00 -7.03
N GLY A 250 2.56 6.04 -7.77
CA GLY A 250 1.15 6.37 -7.96
C GLY A 250 0.44 5.40 -8.89
N VAL A 251 -0.89 5.34 -8.74
CA VAL A 251 -1.81 4.64 -9.65
C VAL A 251 -2.96 5.56 -10.05
N ARG A 252 -3.60 5.28 -11.18
CA ARG A 252 -4.74 6.07 -11.64
C ARG A 252 -5.99 5.78 -10.83
N TYR A 253 -6.53 6.80 -10.19
CA TYR A 253 -7.83 6.78 -9.52
C TYR A 253 -8.90 7.47 -10.35
N VAL A 254 -8.49 8.47 -11.13
CA VAL A 254 -9.34 9.25 -12.04
C VAL A 254 -8.64 9.40 -13.40
N GLU A 255 -9.39 9.78 -14.42
CA GLU A 255 -8.87 9.85 -15.79
C GLU A 255 -7.73 10.87 -15.97
N SER A 256 -7.72 11.93 -15.15
CA SER A 256 -6.68 12.96 -15.16
C SER A 256 -5.36 12.52 -14.53
N ASP A 257 -5.35 11.41 -13.76
CA ASP A 257 -4.11 10.91 -13.17
C ASP A 257 -3.17 10.36 -14.25
N PRO A 258 -1.86 10.58 -14.15
CA PRO A 258 -0.89 10.04 -15.09
C PRO A 258 -0.87 8.50 -15.07
N PHE A 259 -0.50 7.90 -16.19
CA PHE A 259 -0.10 6.50 -16.23
C PHE A 259 1.39 6.38 -15.88
N LEU A 260 1.72 5.43 -15.01
CA LEU A 260 3.09 5.15 -14.61
C LEU A 260 3.48 3.75 -15.09
N ASP A 261 4.46 3.68 -15.99
CA ASP A 261 5.07 2.43 -16.42
C ASP A 261 6.19 2.02 -15.45
N VAL A 262 6.03 0.87 -14.82
CA VAL A 262 6.94 0.38 -13.76
C VAL A 262 8.33 0.09 -14.29
N ASP A 263 8.46 -0.59 -15.45
CA ASP A 263 9.79 -0.93 -16.01
C ASP A 263 10.57 0.34 -16.36
N THR A 264 9.91 1.34 -16.95
CA THR A 264 10.51 2.64 -17.26
C THR A 264 10.99 3.35 -15.98
N LYS A 265 10.16 3.40 -14.93
CA LYS A 265 10.52 4.06 -13.67
C LYS A 265 11.65 3.35 -12.95
N VAL A 266 11.61 2.03 -12.85
CA VAL A 266 12.70 1.24 -12.27
C VAL A 266 14.00 1.42 -13.07
N SER A 267 13.92 1.48 -14.40
CA SER A 267 15.06 1.76 -15.28
C SER A 267 15.69 3.12 -15.01
N GLN A 268 14.88 4.18 -14.84
CA GLN A 268 15.35 5.54 -14.54
C GLN A 268 16.08 5.58 -13.19
N VAL A 269 15.49 4.99 -12.16
CA VAL A 269 16.12 4.90 -10.83
C VAL A 269 17.42 4.09 -10.89
N ALA A 270 17.44 2.98 -11.62
CA ALA A 270 18.65 2.16 -11.78
C ALA A 270 19.78 2.93 -12.48
N ALA A 271 19.47 3.70 -13.52
CA ALA A 271 20.45 4.53 -14.22
C ALA A 271 21.04 5.61 -13.29
N ALA A 272 20.21 6.25 -12.47
CA ALA A 272 20.65 7.24 -11.48
C ALA A 272 21.57 6.60 -10.42
N ILE A 273 21.18 5.43 -9.88
CA ILE A 273 21.99 4.67 -8.91
C ILE A 273 23.36 4.29 -9.50
N GLN A 274 23.37 3.70 -10.69
CA GLN A 274 24.61 3.28 -11.36
C GLN A 274 25.54 4.47 -11.62
N THR A 275 24.99 5.61 -12.03
CA THR A 275 25.75 6.85 -12.26
C THR A 275 26.32 7.38 -10.95
N ALA A 276 25.52 7.42 -9.89
CA ALA A 276 25.95 7.88 -8.57
C ALA A 276 27.02 6.96 -7.97
N CYS A 277 26.86 5.64 -8.03
CA CYS A 277 27.86 4.68 -7.54
C CYS A 277 29.23 4.86 -8.23
N LYS A 278 29.22 5.04 -9.57
CA LYS A 278 30.46 5.33 -10.32
C LYS A 278 31.11 6.65 -9.88
N ARG A 279 30.32 7.72 -9.75
CA ARG A 279 30.78 9.05 -9.31
C ARG A 279 31.38 9.01 -7.91
N LEU A 280 30.74 8.28 -7.00
CA LEU A 280 31.10 8.18 -5.58
C LEU A 280 32.16 7.09 -5.30
N ASN A 281 32.57 6.33 -6.29
CA ASN A 281 33.49 5.19 -6.17
C ASN A 281 33.09 4.20 -5.06
N ILE A 282 31.80 3.80 -5.08
CA ILE A 282 31.23 2.80 -4.19
C ILE A 282 30.65 1.65 -4.99
N GLU A 283 30.59 0.46 -4.39
CA GLU A 283 29.85 -0.67 -4.94
C GLU A 283 28.34 -0.40 -4.83
N MET A 284 27.57 -0.89 -5.80
CA MET A 284 26.12 -0.80 -5.74
C MET A 284 25.59 -1.77 -4.66
N PRO A 285 24.87 -1.29 -3.64
CA PRO A 285 24.23 -2.19 -2.67
C PRO A 285 23.10 -3.00 -3.32
N GLU A 286 22.61 -4.03 -2.65
CA GLU A 286 21.36 -4.67 -3.01
C GLU A 286 20.23 -3.63 -2.90
N ILE A 287 19.44 -3.48 -3.96
CA ILE A 287 18.36 -2.49 -4.01
C ILE A 287 17.03 -3.15 -3.69
N HIS A 288 16.26 -2.54 -2.80
CA HIS A 288 14.89 -2.89 -2.51
C HIS A 288 13.95 -1.71 -2.77
N MET A 289 12.70 -1.99 -3.10
CA MET A 289 11.59 -1.05 -3.17
C MET A 289 10.34 -1.74 -2.62
N GLU A 290 9.42 -0.95 -2.09
CA GLU A 290 8.23 -1.43 -1.36
C GLU A 290 6.92 -1.10 -2.11
N PRO A 291 6.66 -1.66 -3.30
CA PRO A 291 5.39 -1.46 -3.98
C PRO A 291 4.24 -2.09 -3.19
N GLY A 292 3.23 -1.31 -2.87
CA GLY A 292 1.98 -1.79 -2.28
C GLY A 292 0.80 -1.37 -3.15
N ARG A 293 0.49 -0.06 -3.14
CA ARG A 293 -0.59 0.53 -3.95
C ARG A 293 -0.51 0.14 -5.42
N SER A 294 0.65 0.21 -6.04
CA SER A 294 0.85 -0.10 -7.45
C SER A 294 0.67 -1.58 -7.81
N ILE A 295 0.70 -2.48 -6.82
CA ILE A 295 0.37 -3.90 -7.02
C ILE A 295 -1.13 -4.15 -6.87
N VAL A 296 -1.75 -3.66 -5.80
CA VAL A 296 -3.14 -4.07 -5.47
C VAL A 296 -4.19 -3.00 -5.77
N GLY A 297 -3.82 -1.72 -5.95
CA GLY A 297 -4.76 -0.61 -6.07
C GLY A 297 -5.76 -0.80 -7.23
N ALA A 298 -5.25 -0.90 -8.45
CA ALA A 298 -6.06 -1.09 -9.66
C ALA A 298 -6.65 -2.50 -9.78
N ALA A 299 -6.13 -3.46 -8.99
CA ALA A 299 -6.71 -4.79 -8.86
C ALA A 299 -8.01 -4.81 -8.06
N GLY A 300 -8.43 -3.71 -7.46
CA GLY A 300 -9.60 -3.67 -6.59
C GLY A 300 -10.74 -2.79 -7.11
N MET A 301 -11.95 -3.25 -6.86
CA MET A 301 -13.21 -2.53 -7.09
C MET A 301 -14.14 -2.78 -5.92
N THR A 302 -14.88 -1.76 -5.48
CA THR A 302 -15.93 -1.93 -4.46
C THR A 302 -17.29 -1.72 -5.08
N LEU A 303 -18.20 -2.65 -4.83
CA LEU A 303 -19.59 -2.58 -5.28
C LEU A 303 -20.52 -2.22 -4.14
N TYR A 304 -21.46 -1.35 -4.44
CA TYR A 304 -22.50 -0.88 -3.52
C TYR A 304 -23.87 -0.94 -4.17
N THR A 305 -24.91 -1.02 -3.35
CA THR A 305 -26.29 -0.83 -3.78
C THR A 305 -26.75 0.59 -3.45
N CYS A 306 -27.27 1.30 -4.43
CA CYS A 306 -27.91 2.60 -4.25
C CYS A 306 -29.17 2.45 -3.40
N GLY A 307 -29.26 3.24 -2.32
CA GLY A 307 -30.42 3.30 -1.44
C GLY A 307 -31.35 4.46 -1.80
N THR A 308 -30.89 5.67 -1.68
CA THR A 308 -31.68 6.90 -1.83
C THR A 308 -31.00 7.87 -2.77
N VAL A 309 -31.81 8.48 -3.64
CA VAL A 309 -31.37 9.65 -4.43
C VAL A 309 -32.09 10.88 -3.87
N LYS A 310 -31.34 11.81 -3.30
CA LYS A 310 -31.85 13.06 -2.74
C LYS A 310 -31.47 14.22 -3.65
N LYS A 311 -32.47 14.95 -4.16
CA LYS A 311 -32.27 16.16 -4.98
C LYS A 311 -32.62 17.38 -4.15
N ILE A 312 -31.70 18.33 -4.03
CA ILE A 312 -31.90 19.62 -3.34
C ILE A 312 -31.82 20.72 -4.42
N PRO A 313 -32.97 21.21 -4.93
CA PRO A 313 -32.99 22.14 -6.03
C PRO A 313 -32.17 23.41 -5.77
N GLY A 314 -31.28 23.74 -6.70
CA GLY A 314 -30.41 24.92 -6.59
C GLY A 314 -29.20 24.73 -5.68
N TYR A 315 -28.98 23.53 -5.10
CA TYR A 315 -27.86 23.27 -4.20
C TYR A 315 -27.06 22.02 -4.63
N LYS A 316 -27.49 20.82 -4.24
CA LYS A 316 -26.68 19.60 -4.39
C LYS A 316 -27.56 18.35 -4.50
N ASN A 317 -27.09 17.36 -5.23
CA ASN A 317 -27.71 16.05 -5.28
C ASN A 317 -26.84 15.02 -4.57
N TYR A 318 -27.50 14.03 -3.98
CA TYR A 318 -26.84 12.92 -3.27
C TYR A 318 -27.35 11.58 -3.78
N VAL A 319 -26.43 10.65 -3.97
CA VAL A 319 -26.71 9.22 -4.20
C VAL A 319 -26.15 8.47 -3.00
N SER A 320 -27.03 7.98 -2.13
CA SER A 320 -26.64 7.23 -0.93
C SER A 320 -26.48 5.76 -1.24
N ILE A 321 -25.45 5.15 -0.69
CA ILE A 321 -25.10 3.74 -0.88
C ILE A 321 -25.20 2.97 0.45
N ASP A 322 -25.21 1.64 0.38
CA ASP A 322 -25.33 0.74 1.53
C ASP A 322 -24.02 0.55 2.33
N GLY A 323 -22.91 1.12 1.87
CA GLY A 323 -21.62 1.24 2.57
C GLY A 323 -21.30 2.67 2.96
N GLY A 324 -20.02 3.01 2.99
CA GLY A 324 -19.55 4.36 3.29
C GLY A 324 -18.11 4.42 3.81
N MET A 325 -17.81 5.44 4.63
CA MET A 325 -16.47 5.62 5.22
C MET A 325 -15.97 4.42 6.05
N PRO A 326 -16.78 3.52 6.62
CA PRO A 326 -16.26 2.34 7.31
C PRO A 326 -15.56 1.36 6.38
N ASP A 327 -15.90 1.33 5.10
CA ASP A 327 -15.28 0.46 4.10
C ASP A 327 -14.45 1.21 3.04
N ASN A 328 -14.61 2.53 2.93
CA ASN A 328 -13.75 3.42 2.15
C ASN A 328 -13.52 4.76 2.87
N PRO A 329 -12.55 4.85 3.81
CA PRO A 329 -12.34 6.06 4.61
C PRO A 329 -11.53 7.15 3.90
N ARG A 330 -10.99 6.87 2.71
CA ARG A 330 -9.92 7.69 2.13
C ARG A 330 -10.38 9.08 1.67
N TYR A 331 -11.62 9.23 1.20
CA TYR A 331 -12.13 10.57 0.89
C TYR A 331 -12.28 11.41 2.17
N ALA A 332 -12.81 10.83 3.24
CA ALA A 332 -12.94 11.51 4.52
C ALA A 332 -11.58 11.94 5.10
N LEU A 333 -10.56 11.07 5.00
CA LEU A 333 -9.24 11.31 5.58
C LEU A 333 -8.34 12.22 4.72
N TYR A 334 -8.37 12.06 3.39
CA TYR A 334 -7.37 12.63 2.50
C TYR A 334 -7.96 13.42 1.34
N LYS A 335 -9.28 13.47 1.20
CA LYS A 335 -9.96 13.96 -0.02
C LYS A 335 -9.49 13.23 -1.30
N ALA A 336 -9.15 11.95 -1.15
CA ALA A 336 -8.69 11.13 -2.26
C ALA A 336 -9.83 10.93 -3.28
N ASN A 337 -9.57 11.27 -4.53
CA ASN A 337 -10.56 11.12 -5.60
C ASN A 337 -10.70 9.66 -6.04
N TYR A 338 -11.90 9.30 -6.47
CA TYR A 338 -12.26 8.00 -7.02
C TYR A 338 -13.12 8.13 -8.28
N THR A 339 -12.98 7.18 -9.19
CA THR A 339 -13.95 7.00 -10.28
C THR A 339 -15.10 6.16 -9.77
N CYS A 340 -16.31 6.75 -9.77
CA CYS A 340 -17.57 6.09 -9.43
C CYS A 340 -18.41 5.91 -10.69
N LEU A 341 -18.95 4.71 -10.91
CA LEU A 341 -19.72 4.32 -12.10
C LEU A 341 -21.05 3.67 -11.69
N LEU A 342 -22.07 3.80 -12.52
CA LEU A 342 -23.32 3.08 -12.34
C LEU A 342 -23.25 1.76 -13.14
N ALA A 343 -22.85 0.69 -12.46
CA ALA A 343 -22.41 -0.56 -13.06
C ALA A 343 -23.46 -1.27 -13.94
N ASN A 344 -24.74 -1.08 -13.64
CA ASN A 344 -25.84 -1.67 -14.40
C ASN A 344 -26.39 -0.78 -15.53
N LYS A 345 -25.80 0.41 -15.75
CA LYS A 345 -26.29 1.39 -16.74
C LYS A 345 -25.15 2.08 -17.50
N MET A 346 -24.14 1.32 -17.89
CA MET A 346 -22.91 1.85 -18.49
C MET A 346 -23.09 2.48 -19.88
N ASN A 347 -24.18 2.15 -20.56
CA ASN A 347 -24.51 2.71 -21.89
C ASN A 347 -25.38 3.98 -21.81
N GLU A 348 -25.83 4.36 -20.61
CA GLU A 348 -26.64 5.56 -20.44
C GLU A 348 -25.78 6.83 -20.37
N LYS A 349 -26.35 7.94 -20.80
CA LYS A 349 -25.67 9.24 -20.72
C LYS A 349 -25.53 9.69 -19.27
N CYS A 350 -24.32 10.08 -18.88
CA CYS A 350 -24.03 10.64 -17.57
C CYS A 350 -24.23 12.17 -17.62
N ASP A 351 -25.41 12.67 -17.23
CA ASP A 351 -25.81 14.05 -17.22
C ASP A 351 -26.42 14.53 -15.90
N PHE A 352 -26.31 13.72 -14.85
CA PHE A 352 -26.76 14.03 -13.50
C PHE A 352 -25.57 14.10 -12.55
N GLU A 353 -25.23 15.30 -12.11
CA GLU A 353 -24.16 15.51 -11.10
C GLU A 353 -24.69 15.22 -9.70
N ALA A 354 -23.99 14.39 -8.94
CA ALA A 354 -24.32 14.06 -7.55
C ALA A 354 -23.05 13.78 -6.72
N SER A 355 -23.17 13.85 -5.40
CA SER A 355 -22.20 13.26 -4.48
C SER A 355 -22.63 11.84 -4.11
N VAL A 356 -21.73 10.87 -4.27
CA VAL A 356 -21.90 9.51 -3.75
C VAL A 356 -21.51 9.54 -2.27
N VAL A 357 -22.48 9.19 -1.41
CA VAL A 357 -22.36 9.29 0.05
C VAL A 357 -22.73 7.99 0.73
N GLY A 358 -22.13 7.70 1.87
CA GLY A 358 -22.46 6.53 2.66
C GLY A 358 -23.73 6.68 3.51
N ARG A 359 -23.94 5.70 4.36
CA ARG A 359 -25.13 5.59 5.24
C ARG A 359 -24.86 5.88 6.70
N CYS A 360 -23.61 6.25 7.06
CA CYS A 360 -23.27 6.56 8.43
C CYS A 360 -23.90 7.87 8.89
N CYS A 361 -24.19 7.96 10.19
CA CYS A 361 -24.66 9.19 10.81
C CYS A 361 -23.50 10.16 11.05
N GLU A 362 -22.85 10.57 9.93
CA GLU A 362 -21.66 11.42 9.89
C GLU A 362 -21.70 12.26 8.60
N SER A 363 -21.59 13.58 8.73
CA SER A 363 -21.64 14.48 7.57
C SER A 363 -20.44 14.32 6.61
N GLY A 364 -19.31 13.82 7.12
CA GLY A 364 -18.11 13.51 6.35
C GLY A 364 -18.14 12.16 5.66
N ASP A 365 -19.23 11.39 5.75
CA ASP A 365 -19.37 10.07 5.09
C ASP A 365 -19.63 10.24 3.59
N ILE A 366 -18.59 10.66 2.89
CA ILE A 366 -18.57 10.92 1.45
C ILE A 366 -17.58 9.97 0.80
N ILE A 367 -18.01 9.31 -0.27
CA ILE A 367 -17.12 8.48 -1.11
C ILE A 367 -16.49 9.34 -2.21
N GLN A 368 -17.32 10.14 -2.91
CA GLN A 368 -16.83 11.07 -3.94
C GLN A 368 -17.86 12.17 -4.19
N GLU A 369 -17.37 13.39 -4.33
CA GLU A 369 -18.14 14.54 -4.79
C GLU A 369 -18.05 14.72 -6.31
N HIS A 370 -18.98 15.48 -6.88
CA HIS A 370 -18.97 15.86 -8.30
C HIS A 370 -18.93 14.65 -9.27
N VAL A 371 -19.69 13.60 -8.97
CA VAL A 371 -19.79 12.41 -9.83
C VAL A 371 -20.87 12.63 -10.87
N MET A 372 -20.53 12.44 -12.15
CA MET A 372 -21.50 12.44 -13.25
C MET A 372 -22.09 11.05 -13.43
N LEU A 373 -23.38 10.89 -13.16
CA LEU A 373 -24.11 9.63 -13.26
C LEU A 373 -25.27 9.76 -14.27
N PRO A 374 -25.82 8.65 -14.75
CA PRO A 374 -27.09 8.68 -15.49
C PRO A 374 -28.22 9.29 -14.65
N ALA A 375 -29.07 10.15 -15.26
CA ALA A 375 -30.19 10.78 -14.59
C ALA A 375 -31.25 9.77 -14.10
N SER A 376 -31.22 8.55 -14.63
CA SER A 376 -32.04 7.40 -14.25
C SER A 376 -31.61 6.69 -12.99
N VAL A 377 -30.48 7.14 -12.32
CA VAL A 377 -29.98 6.54 -11.09
C VAL A 377 -31.06 6.47 -10.03
N GLY A 378 -31.20 5.32 -9.41
CA GLY A 378 -32.27 5.07 -8.44
C GLY A 378 -31.96 3.93 -7.47
N ARG A 379 -32.92 3.70 -6.57
CA ARG A 379 -32.83 2.64 -5.57
C ARG A 379 -32.65 1.27 -6.21
N GLY A 380 -31.70 0.48 -5.74
CA GLY A 380 -31.39 -0.85 -6.24
C GLY A 380 -30.35 -0.89 -7.36
N ASP A 381 -29.95 0.26 -7.89
CA ASP A 381 -28.82 0.31 -8.85
C ASP A 381 -27.49 -0.07 -8.19
N THR A 382 -26.58 -0.61 -8.97
CA THR A 382 -25.24 -0.99 -8.51
C THR A 382 -24.24 0.12 -8.81
N VAL A 383 -23.66 0.69 -7.76
CA VAL A 383 -22.57 1.67 -7.85
C VAL A 383 -21.23 0.96 -7.69
N ALA A 384 -20.32 1.15 -8.65
CA ALA A 384 -18.96 0.65 -8.59
C ALA A 384 -17.98 1.79 -8.31
N VAL A 385 -17.08 1.59 -7.34
CA VAL A 385 -15.95 2.48 -7.04
C VAL A 385 -14.67 1.77 -7.45
N CYS A 386 -13.95 2.36 -8.42
CA CYS A 386 -12.78 1.75 -9.01
C CYS A 386 -11.52 1.99 -8.17
N THR A 387 -10.47 1.18 -8.37
CA THR A 387 -9.13 1.33 -7.76
C THR A 387 -9.16 1.29 -6.22
N THR A 388 -9.99 0.41 -5.65
CA THR A 388 -10.17 0.27 -4.20
C THR A 388 -9.35 -0.87 -3.58
N GLY A 389 -8.40 -1.46 -4.30
CA GLY A 389 -7.61 -2.59 -3.81
C GLY A 389 -6.60 -2.22 -2.72
N ALA A 390 -6.23 -0.95 -2.59
CA ALA A 390 -5.27 -0.48 -1.59
C ALA A 390 -5.91 0.47 -0.58
N TYR A 391 -5.64 0.24 0.72
CA TYR A 391 -6.04 1.12 1.84
C TYR A 391 -7.57 1.28 2.01
N ASN A 392 -8.36 0.33 1.53
CA ASN A 392 -9.80 0.24 1.78
C ASN A 392 -10.07 -0.87 2.80
N TYR A 393 -9.95 -2.14 2.43
CA TYR A 393 -10.12 -3.24 3.38
C TYR A 393 -9.18 -3.11 4.60
N SER A 394 -7.89 -2.82 4.39
CA SER A 394 -6.91 -2.70 5.47
C SER A 394 -7.19 -1.55 6.45
N MET A 395 -7.98 -0.56 6.06
CA MET A 395 -8.40 0.57 6.91
C MET A 395 -9.90 0.49 7.29
N ALA A 396 -10.58 -0.60 6.94
CA ALA A 396 -11.99 -0.76 7.24
C ALA A 396 -12.25 -0.82 8.75
N SER A 397 -13.41 -0.31 9.16
CA SER A 397 -13.83 -0.23 10.56
C SER A 397 -15.28 -0.68 10.72
N ASN A 398 -15.73 -0.77 11.97
CA ASN A 398 -17.11 -1.05 12.31
C ASN A 398 -17.85 0.22 12.80
N TYR A 399 -17.51 1.40 12.24
CA TYR A 399 -18.22 2.63 12.60
C TYR A 399 -19.73 2.49 12.38
N ASN A 400 -20.51 3.04 13.31
CA ASN A 400 -21.96 2.80 13.45
C ASN A 400 -22.35 1.30 13.52
N ARG A 401 -21.42 0.41 13.94
CA ARG A 401 -21.60 -1.05 14.03
C ARG A 401 -21.99 -1.69 12.66
N LEU A 402 -21.53 -1.09 11.54
CA LEU A 402 -21.68 -1.71 10.23
C LEU A 402 -20.71 -2.88 10.09
N PRO A 403 -21.18 -4.06 9.65
CA PRO A 403 -20.30 -5.19 9.37
C PRO A 403 -19.33 -4.88 8.22
N ARG A 404 -18.06 -5.30 8.35
CA ARG A 404 -17.11 -5.20 7.25
C ARG A 404 -17.55 -6.06 6.07
N PRO A 405 -17.41 -5.56 4.82
CA PRO A 405 -17.80 -6.27 3.61
C PRO A 405 -17.02 -7.57 3.39
N ALA A 406 -17.60 -8.49 2.61
CA ALA A 406 -16.86 -9.61 2.07
C ALA A 406 -15.80 -9.13 1.06
N THR A 407 -14.71 -9.90 0.95
CA THR A 407 -13.74 -9.76 -0.14
C THR A 407 -13.80 -11.01 -1.03
N VAL A 408 -14.05 -10.79 -2.31
CA VAL A 408 -14.13 -11.84 -3.32
C VAL A 408 -12.95 -11.68 -4.29
N MET A 409 -12.20 -12.75 -4.48
CA MET A 409 -11.14 -12.85 -5.48
C MET A 409 -11.69 -13.30 -6.81
N LEU A 410 -11.18 -12.71 -7.90
CA LEU A 410 -11.50 -13.05 -9.29
C LEU A 410 -10.23 -13.61 -9.95
N SER A 411 -10.27 -14.82 -10.46
CA SER A 411 -9.12 -15.46 -11.12
C SER A 411 -9.58 -16.49 -12.17
N GLY A 412 -9.01 -16.47 -13.36
CA GLY A 412 -9.28 -17.42 -14.41
C GLY A 412 -10.77 -17.55 -14.78
N GLY A 413 -11.51 -16.43 -14.73
CA GLY A 413 -12.96 -16.38 -15.00
C GLY A 413 -13.85 -16.94 -13.86
N LYS A 414 -13.27 -17.26 -12.69
CA LYS A 414 -13.97 -17.74 -11.49
C LYS A 414 -13.94 -16.70 -10.38
N SER A 415 -14.86 -16.81 -9.43
CA SER A 415 -14.91 -15.98 -8.24
C SER A 415 -15.00 -16.86 -6.99
N TYR A 416 -14.32 -16.41 -5.89
CA TYR A 416 -14.38 -17.10 -4.61
C TYR A 416 -14.22 -16.13 -3.45
N ILE A 417 -14.82 -16.44 -2.30
CA ILE A 417 -14.72 -15.64 -1.09
C ILE A 417 -13.34 -15.88 -0.45
N ALA A 418 -12.53 -14.82 -0.33
CA ALA A 418 -11.29 -14.85 0.43
C ALA A 418 -11.49 -14.37 1.87
N ILE A 419 -12.41 -13.41 2.06
CA ILE A 419 -12.83 -12.94 3.39
C ILE A 419 -14.35 -12.92 3.41
N ARG A 420 -14.95 -13.63 4.36
CA ARG A 420 -16.41 -13.60 4.53
C ARG A 420 -16.87 -12.25 5.09
N ARG A 421 -18.08 -11.86 4.77
CA ARG A 421 -18.75 -10.71 5.41
C ARG A 421 -18.88 -10.97 6.91
N GLU A 422 -18.63 -9.94 7.72
CA GLU A 422 -18.97 -10.02 9.15
C GLU A 422 -20.46 -10.17 9.39
N THR A 423 -20.81 -10.95 10.40
CA THR A 423 -22.18 -11.07 10.91
C THR A 423 -22.40 -10.13 12.09
N PHE A 424 -23.62 -10.01 12.60
CA PHE A 424 -23.89 -9.24 13.81
C PHE A 424 -23.25 -9.90 15.06
N GLU A 425 -23.10 -11.22 15.06
CA GLU A 425 -22.39 -11.96 16.09
C GLU A 425 -20.90 -11.59 16.11
N ASP A 426 -20.27 -11.44 14.94
CA ASP A 426 -18.86 -11.01 14.86
C ASP A 426 -18.67 -9.61 15.47
N LEU A 427 -19.65 -8.70 15.32
CA LEU A 427 -19.56 -7.36 15.90
C LEU A 427 -19.52 -7.39 17.44
N CYS A 428 -20.15 -8.40 18.06
CA CYS A 428 -20.23 -8.54 19.50
C CYS A 428 -19.27 -9.59 20.07
N ALA A 429 -18.40 -10.19 19.22
CA ALA A 429 -17.55 -11.32 19.64
C ALA A 429 -16.57 -10.98 20.78
N CYS A 430 -16.22 -9.71 20.95
CA CYS A 430 -15.35 -9.24 22.02
C CYS A 430 -16.08 -8.48 23.15
N ASP A 431 -17.41 -8.30 23.04
CA ASP A 431 -18.20 -7.66 24.09
C ASP A 431 -18.41 -8.68 25.23
N LEU A 432 -18.30 -8.25 26.53
CA LEU A 432 -18.42 -9.10 27.71
C LEU A 432 -19.79 -8.96 28.36
#